data_52c658025c5433447b85ac5b862e158f
#
_entry.id   52c658025c5433447b85ac5b862e158f
#
_cell.length_a   1.000
_cell.length_b   1.000
_cell.length_c   1.000
_cell.angle_alpha   90.00
_cell.angle_beta   90.00
_cell.angle_gamma   90.00
#
_symmetry.space_group_name_H-M   'P 1'
#
loop_
_entity.id
_entity.type
_entity.pdbx_description
1 polymer ?
#
loop_
_entity_poly.entity_id
_entity_poly.type
_entity_poly.pdbx_seq_one_letter_code
_entity_poly.pdbx_strand_id
1 'polypeptide(L)'
;TSKTELLRSVVEGTCMHLRWFLETQDKKVKTSDTIRFVGGGALSDVTSQILADCTGRTIEVVASPQNVGSVGAAVISAVGLGRIGSIEEAKKLIPAKKTFIPNPANKPAYDKNFAVFKNLYKNNKDNFAALNG
;
A
#
# COMPACT_ATOMS: atom_id res chain seq x y z
N THR A 1 18.81 -6.47 -18.54
CA THR A 1 17.56 -5.94 -17.91
C THR A 1 16.59 -5.54 -18.99
N SER A 2 15.41 -6.13 -19.00
CA SER A 2 14.34 -5.79 -19.96
C SER A 2 13.61 -4.51 -19.52
N LYS A 3 12.85 -3.87 -20.45
CA LYS A 3 11.99 -2.73 -20.14
C LYS A 3 10.95 -3.08 -19.08
N THR A 4 10.40 -4.30 -19.12
CA THR A 4 9.41 -4.79 -18.15
C THR A 4 10.03 -4.93 -16.76
N GLU A 5 11.24 -5.45 -16.63
CA GLU A 5 11.96 -5.55 -15.36
C GLU A 5 12.26 -4.18 -14.77
N LEU A 6 12.64 -3.20 -15.60
CA LEU A 6 12.85 -1.83 -15.15
C LEU A 6 11.57 -1.21 -14.59
N LEU A 7 10.46 -1.32 -15.31
CA LEU A 7 9.16 -0.81 -14.84
C LEU A 7 8.70 -1.52 -13.56
N ARG A 8 8.88 -2.84 -13.50
CA ARG A 8 8.56 -3.63 -12.31
C ARG A 8 9.38 -3.20 -11.10
N SER A 9 10.67 -2.93 -11.27
CA SER A 9 11.55 -2.51 -10.16
C SER A 9 11.11 -1.20 -9.51
N VAL A 10 10.55 -0.25 -10.30
CA VAL A 10 9.99 1.01 -9.77
C VAL A 10 8.77 0.73 -8.89
N VAL A 11 7.86 -0.14 -9.35
CA VAL A 11 6.69 -0.54 -8.56
C VAL A 11 7.10 -1.28 -7.28
N GLU A 12 8.05 -2.22 -7.39
CA GLU A 12 8.56 -2.97 -6.25
C GLU A 12 9.24 -2.05 -5.22
N GLY A 13 10.01 -1.05 -5.66
CA GLY A 13 10.62 -0.05 -4.79
C GLY A 13 9.57 0.73 -3.99
N THR A 14 8.48 1.15 -4.64
CA THR A 14 7.35 1.80 -3.97
C THR A 14 6.69 0.86 -2.96
N CYS A 15 6.46 -0.41 -3.30
CA CYS A 15 5.89 -1.40 -2.39
C CYS A 15 6.81 -1.70 -1.19
N MET A 16 8.13 -1.72 -1.39
CA MET A 16 9.11 -1.86 -0.30
C MET A 16 9.09 -0.67 0.65
N HIS A 17 8.91 0.54 0.14
CA HIS A 17 8.74 1.73 0.97
C HIS A 17 7.47 1.63 1.83
N LEU A 18 6.34 1.21 1.26
CA LEU A 18 5.11 0.96 2.00
C LEU A 18 5.28 -0.14 3.05
N ARG A 19 5.98 -1.23 2.72
CA ARG A 19 6.34 -2.27 3.69
C ARG A 19 7.15 -1.70 4.86
N TRP A 20 8.15 -0.86 4.59
CA TRP A 20 8.97 -0.25 5.64
C TRP A 20 8.13 0.66 6.56
N PHE A 21 7.22 1.41 5.96
CA PHE A 21 6.28 2.23 6.72
C PHE A 21 5.41 1.38 7.65
N LEU A 22 4.83 0.29 7.14
CA LEU A 22 4.02 -0.65 7.93
C LEU A 22 4.82 -1.30 9.05
N GLU A 23 6.05 -1.78 8.79
CA GLU A 23 6.92 -2.33 9.84
C GLU A 23 7.24 -1.31 10.94
N THR A 24 7.33 -0.03 10.58
CA THR A 24 7.56 1.04 11.55
C THR A 24 6.32 1.33 12.39
N GLN A 25 5.14 1.28 11.78
CA GLN A 25 3.88 1.42 12.51
C GLN A 25 3.61 0.24 13.45
N ASP A 26 3.87 -0.99 13.01
CA ASP A 26 3.65 -2.21 13.80
C ASP A 26 4.48 -2.24 15.10
N LYS A 27 5.58 -1.49 15.16
CA LYS A 27 6.36 -1.33 16.40
C LYS A 27 5.61 -0.50 17.46
N LYS A 28 4.64 0.30 17.05
CA LYS A 28 3.86 1.20 17.94
C LYS A 28 2.46 0.69 18.16
N VAL A 29 1.80 0.29 17.07
CA VAL A 29 0.41 -0.18 17.09
C VAL A 29 0.29 -1.32 16.07
N LYS A 30 -0.19 -2.48 16.53
CA LYS A 30 -0.42 -3.61 15.61
C LYS A 30 -1.44 -3.21 14.55
N THR A 31 -1.02 -3.24 13.29
CA THR A 31 -1.88 -2.97 12.15
C THR A 31 -2.59 -4.24 11.65
N SER A 32 -3.64 -4.08 10.84
CA SER A 32 -4.41 -5.20 10.29
C SER A 32 -3.58 -6.04 9.31
N ASP A 33 -3.83 -7.35 9.28
CA ASP A 33 -3.27 -8.26 8.26
C ASP A 33 -3.92 -8.06 6.89
N THR A 34 -5.01 -7.31 6.82
CA THR A 34 -5.68 -6.90 5.59
C THR A 34 -5.56 -5.39 5.41
N ILE A 35 -5.07 -4.96 4.25
CA ILE A 35 -4.87 -3.56 3.89
C ILE A 35 -5.84 -3.19 2.77
N ARG A 36 -6.59 -2.10 2.93
CA ARG A 36 -7.34 -1.50 1.84
C ARG A 36 -6.44 -0.59 1.02
N PHE A 37 -6.20 -0.99 -0.23
CA PHE A 37 -5.39 -0.25 -1.17
C PHE A 37 -6.28 0.61 -2.06
N VAL A 38 -6.00 1.91 -2.10
CA VAL A 38 -6.80 2.92 -2.78
C VAL A 38 -5.91 3.85 -3.61
N GLY A 39 -6.53 4.67 -4.44
CA GLY A 39 -5.82 5.58 -5.35
C GLY A 39 -5.52 4.95 -6.71
N GLY A 40 -4.78 5.68 -7.55
CA GLY A 40 -4.48 5.26 -8.93
C GLY A 40 -3.69 3.96 -9.04
N GLY A 41 -2.78 3.68 -8.10
CA GLY A 41 -2.01 2.43 -8.06
C GLY A 41 -2.88 1.18 -7.91
N ALA A 42 -4.03 1.31 -7.24
CA ALA A 42 -4.98 0.22 -7.01
C ALA A 42 -5.79 -0.15 -8.27
N LEU A 43 -5.69 0.61 -9.36
CA LEU A 43 -6.28 0.26 -10.67
C LEU A 43 -5.52 -0.88 -11.35
N SER A 44 -4.26 -1.11 -10.98
CA SER A 44 -3.41 -2.17 -11.52
C SER A 44 -3.45 -3.41 -10.64
N ASP A 45 -3.96 -4.51 -11.16
CA ASP A 45 -3.96 -5.81 -10.49
C ASP A 45 -2.53 -6.29 -10.22
N VAL A 46 -1.60 -6.02 -11.14
CA VAL A 46 -0.17 -6.35 -10.98
C VAL A 46 0.44 -5.60 -9.79
N THR A 47 0.17 -4.30 -9.67
CA THR A 47 0.65 -3.50 -8.54
C THR A 47 0.08 -4.01 -7.22
N SER A 48 -1.21 -4.34 -7.20
CA SER A 48 -1.89 -4.86 -6.01
C SER A 48 -1.33 -6.22 -5.57
N GLN A 49 -1.02 -7.11 -6.52
CA GLN A 49 -0.38 -8.40 -6.23
C GLN A 49 1.07 -8.22 -5.74
N ILE A 50 1.86 -7.33 -6.37
CA ILE A 50 3.22 -7.02 -5.92
C ILE A 50 3.20 -6.47 -4.49
N LEU A 51 2.24 -5.61 -4.17
CA LEU A 51 2.08 -5.07 -2.82
C LEU A 51 1.73 -6.18 -1.81
N ALA A 52 0.83 -7.10 -2.17
CA ALA A 52 0.51 -8.25 -1.32
C ALA A 52 1.75 -9.12 -1.05
N ASP A 53 2.46 -9.51 -2.11
CA ASP A 53 3.65 -10.36 -2.01
C ASP A 53 4.79 -9.68 -1.21
N CYS A 54 4.99 -8.39 -1.45
CA CYS A 54 6.03 -7.61 -0.78
C CYS A 54 5.76 -7.42 0.71
N THR A 55 4.51 -7.12 1.09
CA THR A 55 4.13 -6.87 2.48
C THR A 55 3.80 -8.14 3.26
N GLY A 56 3.48 -9.24 2.57
CA GLY A 56 2.98 -10.47 3.17
C GLY A 56 1.55 -10.33 3.72
N ARG A 57 0.80 -9.32 3.28
CA ARG A 57 -0.56 -9.02 3.75
C ARG A 57 -1.58 -9.13 2.63
N THR A 58 -2.80 -9.46 2.99
CA THR A 58 -3.94 -9.43 2.07
C THR A 58 -4.24 -7.99 1.65
N ILE A 59 -4.36 -7.74 0.35
CA ILE A 59 -4.72 -6.44 -0.21
C ILE A 59 -6.15 -6.49 -0.73
N GLU A 60 -6.99 -5.62 -0.21
CA GLU A 60 -8.36 -5.39 -0.69
C GLU A 60 -8.41 -4.11 -1.52
N VAL A 61 -8.99 -4.19 -2.71
CA VAL A 61 -9.24 -3.05 -3.61
C VAL A 61 -10.75 -2.85 -3.73
N VAL A 62 -11.21 -1.64 -3.47
CA VAL A 62 -12.63 -1.25 -3.58
C VAL A 62 -13.00 -0.90 -5.02
N ALA A 63 -14.29 -0.76 -5.30
CA ALA A 63 -14.76 -0.22 -6.58
C ALA A 63 -14.31 1.25 -6.71
N SER A 64 -13.84 1.62 -7.92
CA SER A 64 -13.36 2.98 -8.22
C SER A 64 -12.37 3.54 -7.19
N PRO A 65 -11.24 2.84 -6.94
CA PRO A 65 -10.33 3.13 -5.86
C PRO A 65 -9.70 4.54 -5.95
N GLN A 66 -9.66 5.12 -7.15
CA GLN A 66 -9.18 6.49 -7.39
C GLN A 66 -10.11 7.56 -6.84
N ASN A 67 -11.39 7.24 -6.57
CA ASN A 67 -12.41 8.18 -6.11
C ASN A 67 -12.64 8.15 -4.59
N VAL A 68 -11.85 7.37 -3.84
CA VAL A 68 -12.06 7.16 -2.39
C VAL A 68 -11.99 8.47 -1.60
N GLY A 69 -11.16 9.44 -2.03
CA GLY A 69 -11.11 10.77 -1.41
C GLY A 69 -12.47 11.48 -1.47
N SER A 70 -13.11 11.52 -2.63
CA SER A 70 -14.44 12.13 -2.81
C SER A 70 -15.52 11.39 -2.03
N VAL A 71 -15.45 10.04 -2.04
CA VAL A 71 -16.37 9.21 -1.24
C VAL A 71 -16.20 9.47 0.24
N GLY A 72 -14.96 9.57 0.72
CA GLY A 72 -14.67 9.90 2.13
C GLY A 72 -15.23 11.26 2.54
N ALA A 73 -15.05 12.28 1.71
CA ALA A 73 -15.63 13.62 1.95
C ALA A 73 -17.16 13.57 2.02
N ALA A 74 -17.81 12.84 1.09
CA ALA A 74 -19.24 12.66 1.10
C ALA A 74 -19.75 11.93 2.35
N VAL A 75 -19.04 10.90 2.82
CA VAL A 75 -19.36 10.17 4.05
C VAL A 75 -19.27 11.08 5.27
N ILE A 76 -18.18 11.85 5.42
CA ILE A 76 -18.02 12.80 6.54
C ILE A 76 -19.14 13.82 6.54
N SER A 77 -19.49 14.38 5.38
CA SER A 77 -20.60 15.32 5.25
C SER A 77 -21.94 14.70 5.61
N ALA A 78 -22.20 13.46 5.19
CA ALA A 78 -23.43 12.73 5.48
C ALA A 78 -23.57 12.42 6.98
N VAL A 79 -22.48 12.09 7.66
CA VAL A 79 -22.45 11.92 9.13
C VAL A 79 -22.73 13.26 9.82
N GLY A 80 -22.07 14.35 9.40
CA GLY A 80 -22.28 15.67 9.96
C GLY A 80 -23.73 16.20 9.80
N LEU A 81 -24.41 15.79 8.72
CA LEU A 81 -25.82 16.12 8.44
C LEU A 81 -26.81 15.11 9.06
N GLY A 82 -26.34 14.14 9.84
CA GLY A 82 -27.18 13.10 10.44
C GLY A 82 -27.83 12.13 9.45
N ARG A 83 -27.32 12.04 8.22
CA ARG A 83 -27.82 11.11 7.19
C ARG A 83 -27.28 9.69 7.34
N ILE A 84 -26.10 9.56 7.95
CA ILE A 84 -25.45 8.31 8.33
C ILE A 84 -25.14 8.41 9.82
N GLY A 85 -25.37 7.35 10.59
CA GLY A 85 -25.24 7.37 12.05
C GLY A 85 -23.79 7.46 12.52
N SER A 86 -22.85 6.84 11.78
CA SER A 86 -21.43 6.87 12.13
C SER A 86 -20.54 6.58 10.91
N ILE A 87 -19.25 6.92 11.04
CA ILE A 87 -18.22 6.61 10.01
C ILE A 87 -18.07 5.08 9.83
N GLU A 88 -18.28 4.29 10.89
CA GLU A 88 -18.21 2.82 10.83
C GLU A 88 -19.25 2.23 9.89
N GLU A 89 -20.42 2.82 9.79
CA GLU A 89 -21.45 2.39 8.85
C GLU A 89 -21.02 2.55 7.38
N ALA A 90 -20.15 3.50 7.10
CA ALA A 90 -19.60 3.71 5.76
C ALA A 90 -18.82 2.51 5.22
N LYS A 91 -18.26 1.65 6.08
CA LYS A 91 -17.61 0.40 5.66
C LYS A 91 -18.54 -0.49 4.83
N LYS A 92 -19.85 -0.46 5.11
CA LYS A 92 -20.87 -1.23 4.38
C LYS A 92 -21.12 -0.67 2.99
N LEU A 93 -20.87 0.63 2.79
CA LEU A 93 -21.08 1.33 1.52
C LEU A 93 -19.88 1.19 0.57
N ILE A 94 -18.73 0.76 1.07
CA ILE A 94 -17.48 0.66 0.29
C ILE A 94 -16.94 -0.79 0.42
N PRO A 95 -17.64 -1.79 -0.19
CA PRO A 95 -17.18 -3.17 -0.14
C PRO A 95 -15.90 -3.37 -0.96
N ALA A 96 -15.09 -4.35 -0.56
CA ALA A 96 -13.99 -4.83 -1.38
C ALA A 96 -14.54 -5.45 -2.67
N LYS A 97 -13.94 -5.09 -3.81
CA LYS A 97 -14.28 -5.63 -5.14
C LYS A 97 -13.30 -6.71 -5.57
N LYS A 98 -12.03 -6.57 -5.20
CA LYS A 98 -10.96 -7.51 -5.49
C LYS A 98 -10.12 -7.75 -4.25
N THR A 99 -9.61 -8.96 -4.12
CA THR A 99 -8.73 -9.37 -3.01
C THR A 99 -7.50 -10.05 -3.60
N PHE A 100 -6.33 -9.65 -3.15
CA PHE A 100 -5.03 -10.21 -3.55
C PHE A 100 -4.38 -10.81 -2.31
N ILE A 101 -4.13 -12.12 -2.38
CA ILE A 101 -3.49 -12.88 -1.31
C ILE A 101 -2.00 -12.99 -1.63
N PRO A 102 -1.08 -12.80 -0.66
CA PRO A 102 0.35 -12.94 -0.90
C PRO A 102 0.70 -14.36 -1.34
N ASN A 103 1.56 -14.47 -2.36
CA ASN A 103 2.11 -15.75 -2.79
C ASN A 103 3.32 -16.11 -1.92
N PRO A 104 3.24 -17.18 -1.10
CA PRO A 104 4.33 -17.57 -0.21
C PRO A 104 5.64 -17.88 -0.92
N ALA A 105 5.58 -18.34 -2.18
CA ALA A 105 6.77 -18.66 -2.98
C ALA A 105 7.63 -17.42 -3.28
N ASN A 106 7.02 -16.22 -3.32
CA ASN A 106 7.72 -14.96 -3.60
C ASN A 106 8.36 -14.35 -2.34
N LYS A 107 7.94 -14.77 -1.15
CA LYS A 107 8.37 -14.20 0.12
C LYS A 107 9.89 -14.15 0.31
N PRO A 108 10.67 -15.24 0.06
CA PRO A 108 12.12 -15.20 0.27
C PRO A 108 12.83 -14.17 -0.62
N ALA A 109 12.37 -13.98 -1.86
CA ALA A 109 12.93 -13.00 -2.78
C ALA A 109 12.64 -11.57 -2.30
N TYR A 110 11.40 -11.28 -1.89
CA TYR A 110 11.04 -9.96 -1.36
C TYR A 110 11.71 -9.66 -0.02
N ASP A 111 11.87 -10.63 0.87
CA ASP A 111 12.57 -10.42 2.14
C ASP A 111 14.05 -10.06 1.93
N LYS A 112 14.72 -10.77 1.01
CA LYS A 112 16.11 -10.47 0.62
C LYS A 112 16.23 -9.06 0.03
N ASN A 113 15.38 -8.75 -0.95
CA ASN A 113 15.41 -7.44 -1.63
C ASN A 113 15.08 -6.30 -0.66
N PHE A 114 14.15 -6.50 0.26
CA PHE A 114 13.77 -5.52 1.25
C PHE A 114 14.91 -5.22 2.26
N ALA A 115 15.65 -6.24 2.68
CA ALA A 115 16.82 -6.04 3.53
C ALA A 115 17.86 -5.15 2.84
N VAL A 116 18.13 -5.38 1.54
CA VAL A 116 19.02 -4.55 0.73
C VAL A 116 18.45 -3.13 0.58
N PHE A 117 17.15 -3.00 0.30
CA PHE A 117 16.47 -1.71 0.14
C PHE A 117 16.65 -0.79 1.37
N LYS A 118 16.49 -1.33 2.57
CA LYS A 118 16.75 -0.56 3.81
C LYS A 118 18.20 -0.10 3.93
N ASN A 119 19.15 -0.92 3.51
CA ASN A 119 20.57 -0.57 3.53
C ASN A 119 20.93 0.50 2.50
N LEU A 120 20.26 0.53 1.33
CA LEU A 120 20.51 1.57 0.32
C LEU A 120 20.30 2.98 0.88
N TYR A 121 19.20 3.21 1.60
CA TYR A 121 18.96 4.51 2.25
C TYR A 121 20.07 4.85 3.26
N LYS A 122 20.39 3.90 4.13
CA LYS A 122 21.42 4.09 5.16
C LYS A 122 22.78 4.44 4.57
N ASN A 123 23.18 3.74 3.50
CA ASN A 123 24.48 3.91 2.86
C ASN A 123 24.56 5.15 1.98
N ASN A 124 23.43 5.72 1.56
CA ASN A 124 23.38 6.91 0.68
C ASN A 124 22.87 8.16 1.40
N LYS A 125 22.68 8.12 2.71
CA LYS A 125 22.12 9.24 3.48
C LYS A 125 22.86 10.56 3.25
N ASP A 126 24.20 10.51 3.28
CA ASP A 126 25.03 11.70 3.10
C ASP A 126 24.98 12.22 1.66
N ASN A 127 24.90 11.31 0.68
CA ASN A 127 24.70 11.68 -0.72
C ASN A 127 23.35 12.37 -0.93
N PHE A 128 22.29 11.85 -0.29
CA PHE A 128 20.97 12.48 -0.37
C PHE A 128 20.95 13.86 0.31
N ALA A 129 21.65 14.03 1.42
CA ALA A 129 21.79 15.33 2.07
C ALA A 129 22.55 16.32 1.16
N ALA A 130 23.65 15.90 0.55
CA ALA A 130 24.42 16.75 -0.35
C ALA A 130 23.64 17.19 -1.60
N LEU A 131 22.71 16.34 -2.10
CA LEU A 131 21.90 16.65 -3.29
C LEU A 131 20.67 17.52 -2.98
N ASN A 132 20.19 17.50 -1.76
CA ASN A 132 18.95 18.20 -1.38
C ASN A 132 19.17 19.43 -0.47
N GLY A 133 20.44 19.78 -0.24
CA GLY A 133 20.91 21.03 0.38
C GLY A 133 20.66 21.15 1.83
#